data_79c363e1e2827eaaacf95802dbc936a8
#
_entry.id   79c363e1e2827eaaacf95802dbc936a8
#
_cell.length_a   1.000
_cell.length_b   1.000
_cell.length_c   1.000
_cell.angle_alpha   90.00
_cell.angle_beta   90.00
_cell.angle_gamma   90.00
#
_symmetry.space_group_name_H-M   'P 1'
#
loop_
_entity.id
_entity.type
_entity.pdbx_description
1 polymer ?
#
loop_
_entity_poly.entity_id
_entity_poly.type
_entity_poly.pdbx_seq_one_letter_code
_entity_poly.pdbx_strand_id
1 'polypeptide(L)'
;ASSICDGFIIRRHVLMTPFYALRHQVRRLDEELCGNGGKYPTGDVLFSGEGKRIVLGKPIAEGGEGSVFTSHAASASPLVAKLYHPNQRMRWREQKLRLMCSRPIRSPCVAWPREILYDELRRFVGVLMPRADGVPLGAFAFHAELLTNQFPSWTRYDLTRLCLNLSASVHTLHRCGVVLGDLHPGNVLVSPDGSICWVDADSFQVEDYPCSVGTERFRAPELRGNYGDFLRARSHDAYALSVLLFMTLTLGLSPFARQGGEGDMREAARKGALPYPFASYRPPAGFYPPDTPGRYVWSYLPRKLRDALGHNLTCVQRRDLRPRVMPGYLARCLLQYLRDMEPGGGRDHPMYRDLLHDRPCPPHSLLVQMTPNVCTDCGILFREAPDDVARRLRQSHAKSLCKLCIRRRSALNQATRNPTTNH
;
A
#
# COMPACT_ATOMS: atom_id res chain seq x y z
N ALA A 1 9.80 -24.64 -11.60
CA ALA A 1 10.20 -23.21 -11.75
C ALA A 1 9.12 -22.33 -12.40
N SER A 2 7.94 -22.87 -12.75
CA SER A 2 6.89 -22.13 -13.48
C SER A 2 5.64 -21.78 -12.65
N SER A 3 5.57 -22.11 -11.38
CA SER A 3 4.30 -22.01 -10.63
C SER A 3 4.15 -20.74 -9.75
N ILE A 4 5.19 -19.95 -9.55
CA ILE A 4 5.14 -18.78 -8.66
C ILE A 4 4.65 -17.51 -9.37
N CYS A 5 4.76 -17.45 -10.69
CA CYS A 5 4.25 -16.33 -11.49
C CYS A 5 2.79 -16.51 -11.96
N ASP A 6 2.24 -17.72 -11.91
CA ASP A 6 0.94 -18.03 -12.52
C ASP A 6 -0.27 -17.41 -11.81
N GLY A 7 -0.12 -17.00 -10.56
CA GLY A 7 -1.17 -16.27 -9.83
C GLY A 7 -1.35 -14.81 -10.25
N PHE A 8 -0.37 -14.22 -10.92
CA PHE A 8 -0.38 -12.81 -11.36
C PHE A 8 -0.14 -12.60 -12.85
N ILE A 9 0.02 -13.68 -13.61
CA ILE A 9 -0.19 -13.58 -15.05
C ILE A 9 -1.68 -13.34 -15.21
N ILE A 10 -2.03 -12.06 -15.35
CA ILE A 10 -3.35 -11.64 -15.83
C ILE A 10 -3.61 -12.52 -17.05
N ARG A 11 -4.46 -13.53 -16.91
CA ARG A 11 -4.95 -14.27 -18.05
C ARG A 11 -5.42 -13.22 -19.04
N ARG A 12 -4.88 -13.21 -20.24
CA ARG A 12 -5.10 -12.22 -21.31
C ARG A 12 -6.57 -12.02 -21.70
N HIS A 13 -7.51 -12.61 -21.00
CA HIS A 13 -8.95 -12.62 -21.32
C HIS A 13 -9.88 -12.02 -20.27
N VAL A 14 -9.36 -11.23 -19.31
CA VAL A 14 -10.28 -10.37 -18.55
C VAL A 14 -10.58 -9.19 -19.47
N LEU A 15 -11.71 -9.25 -20.16
CA LEU A 15 -12.29 -8.10 -20.89
C LEU A 15 -12.62 -7.02 -19.83
N MET A 16 -11.62 -6.19 -19.55
CA MET A 16 -11.81 -4.98 -18.77
C MET A 16 -12.21 -3.89 -19.73
N THR A 17 -13.40 -3.37 -19.58
CA THR A 17 -13.80 -2.14 -20.27
C THR A 17 -13.14 -0.97 -19.55
N PRO A 18 -12.15 -0.28 -20.14
CA PRO A 18 -11.47 0.80 -19.47
C PRO A 18 -12.40 1.99 -19.29
N PHE A 19 -12.24 2.69 -18.17
CA PHE A 19 -12.75 4.05 -18.04
C PHE A 19 -11.76 4.99 -18.75
N TYR A 20 -12.22 5.70 -19.77
CA TYR A 20 -11.38 6.68 -20.45
C TYR A 20 -11.35 7.96 -19.61
N ALA A 21 -10.16 8.31 -19.12
CA ALA A 21 -9.93 9.60 -18.50
C ALA A 21 -9.91 10.70 -19.59
N LEU A 22 -11.07 11.09 -20.08
CA LEU A 22 -11.24 12.38 -20.72
C LEU A 22 -10.97 13.46 -19.66
N ARG A 23 -10.59 14.68 -20.06
CA ARG A 23 -10.48 15.83 -19.15
C ARG A 23 -11.88 16.21 -18.68
N HIS A 24 -12.36 15.50 -17.65
CA HIS A 24 -13.65 15.79 -17.07
C HIS A 24 -13.52 16.89 -16.02
N GLN A 25 -14.45 17.81 -16.03
CA GLN A 25 -14.70 18.66 -14.87
C GLN A 25 -15.21 17.75 -13.75
N VAL A 26 -14.83 18.05 -12.49
CA VAL A 26 -15.36 17.32 -11.36
C VAL A 26 -16.87 17.45 -11.31
N ARG A 27 -17.59 16.33 -11.19
CA ARG A 27 -19.03 16.33 -11.03
C ARG A 27 -19.38 16.89 -9.67
N ARG A 28 -20.22 17.88 -9.61
CA ARG A 28 -20.76 18.41 -8.37
C ARG A 28 -21.60 17.32 -7.71
N LEU A 29 -21.25 16.96 -6.47
CA LEU A 29 -21.99 16.01 -5.67
C LEU A 29 -23.14 16.79 -5.00
N ASP A 30 -24.32 16.78 -5.64
CA ASP A 30 -25.51 17.36 -5.06
C ASP A 30 -26.02 16.53 -3.88
N GLU A 31 -26.67 17.16 -2.93
CA GLU A 31 -27.18 16.52 -1.73
C GLU A 31 -28.60 15.96 -1.90
N GLU A 32 -29.03 15.73 -3.13
CA GLU A 32 -30.36 15.18 -3.40
C GLU A 32 -30.45 13.71 -2.96
N LEU A 33 -31.29 13.46 -1.93
CA LEU A 33 -31.54 12.14 -1.40
C LEU A 33 -32.51 11.36 -2.29
N CYS A 34 -32.16 10.12 -2.61
CA CYS A 34 -33.01 9.21 -3.40
C CYS A 34 -33.93 8.32 -2.55
N GLY A 35 -33.85 8.38 -1.22
CA GLY A 35 -34.67 7.49 -0.40
C GLY A 35 -34.61 7.75 1.10
N ASN A 36 -35.80 7.83 1.70
CA ASN A 36 -36.01 7.94 3.16
C ASN A 36 -36.41 6.58 3.78
N GLY A 37 -35.82 5.47 3.35
CA GLY A 37 -36.08 4.15 3.93
C GLY A 37 -35.37 3.99 5.28
N GLY A 38 -35.96 3.18 6.17
CA GLY A 38 -35.38 2.83 7.47
C GLY A 38 -34.15 1.93 7.40
N LYS A 39 -33.77 1.34 8.51
CA LYS A 39 -32.79 0.23 8.57
C LYS A 39 -33.46 -1.05 8.07
N TYR A 40 -32.70 -1.89 7.42
CA TYR A 40 -33.17 -3.17 6.91
C TYR A 40 -32.59 -4.29 7.79
N PRO A 41 -33.44 -5.07 8.48
CA PRO A 41 -33.01 -6.21 9.28
C PRO A 41 -32.63 -7.42 8.42
N THR A 42 -32.04 -8.42 9.05
CA THR A 42 -31.80 -9.74 8.46
C THR A 42 -33.14 -10.36 8.03
N GLY A 43 -33.17 -10.94 6.84
CA GLY A 43 -34.38 -11.55 6.26
C GLY A 43 -35.17 -10.64 5.32
N ASP A 44 -34.90 -9.33 5.33
CA ASP A 44 -35.55 -8.41 4.39
C ASP A 44 -35.21 -8.75 2.95
N VAL A 45 -36.17 -8.48 2.08
CA VAL A 45 -36.07 -8.69 0.64
C VAL A 45 -35.81 -7.37 -0.06
N LEU A 46 -34.71 -7.34 -0.80
CA LEU A 46 -34.38 -6.23 -1.69
C LEU A 46 -34.46 -6.70 -3.15
N PHE A 47 -34.38 -5.77 -4.05
CA PHE A 47 -34.50 -6.03 -5.48
C PHE A 47 -33.30 -5.46 -6.24
N SER A 48 -32.78 -6.19 -7.21
CA SER A 48 -31.82 -5.64 -8.17
C SER A 48 -32.50 -4.67 -9.14
N GLY A 49 -31.71 -3.95 -9.91
CA GLY A 49 -32.24 -3.11 -11.00
C GLY A 49 -33.11 -3.86 -12.01
N GLU A 50 -32.85 -5.17 -12.21
CA GLU A 50 -33.62 -6.08 -13.07
C GLU A 50 -34.81 -6.72 -12.34
N GLY A 51 -35.07 -6.42 -11.08
CA GLY A 51 -36.17 -6.97 -10.30
C GLY A 51 -35.88 -8.35 -9.64
N LYS A 52 -34.65 -8.85 -9.68
CA LYS A 52 -34.28 -10.08 -8.97
C LYS A 52 -34.37 -9.88 -7.47
N ARG A 53 -34.97 -10.86 -6.77
CA ARG A 53 -35.06 -10.85 -5.31
C ARG A 53 -33.72 -11.21 -4.67
N ILE A 54 -33.33 -10.44 -3.66
CA ILE A 54 -32.11 -10.61 -2.88
C ILE A 54 -32.49 -10.56 -1.41
N VAL A 55 -32.27 -11.68 -0.71
CA VAL A 55 -32.58 -11.78 0.72
C VAL A 55 -31.34 -11.42 1.53
N LEU A 56 -31.50 -10.49 2.47
CA LEU A 56 -30.43 -10.09 3.39
C LEU A 56 -30.16 -11.19 4.41
N GLY A 57 -28.91 -11.58 4.52
CA GLY A 57 -28.44 -12.49 5.54
C GLY A 57 -27.90 -11.76 6.78
N LYS A 58 -26.91 -12.35 7.45
CA LYS A 58 -26.33 -11.80 8.67
C LYS A 58 -25.49 -10.53 8.37
N PRO A 59 -25.49 -9.55 9.28
CA PRO A 59 -24.58 -8.40 9.18
C PRO A 59 -23.13 -8.88 9.33
N ILE A 60 -22.23 -8.28 8.53
CA ILE A 60 -20.80 -8.57 8.52
C ILE A 60 -20.02 -7.39 9.13
N ALA A 61 -20.39 -6.17 8.76
CA ALA A 61 -19.71 -4.96 9.19
C ALA A 61 -20.67 -3.76 9.19
N GLU A 62 -20.38 -2.79 10.03
CA GLU A 62 -21.05 -1.49 10.06
C GLU A 62 -20.00 -0.37 10.02
N GLY A 63 -20.23 0.65 9.23
CA GLY A 63 -19.36 1.79 9.04
C GLY A 63 -20.10 3.12 8.94
N GLY A 64 -19.38 4.22 8.75
CA GLY A 64 -19.96 5.56 8.69
C GLY A 64 -20.92 5.81 7.52
N GLU A 65 -20.77 5.09 6.42
CA GLU A 65 -21.63 5.25 5.25
C GLU A 65 -22.79 4.23 5.19
N GLY A 66 -22.67 3.08 5.87
CA GLY A 66 -23.67 2.01 5.76
C GLY A 66 -23.22 0.72 6.44
N SER A 67 -24.04 -0.32 6.24
CA SER A 67 -23.82 -1.65 6.80
C SER A 67 -23.69 -2.69 5.69
N VAL A 68 -22.85 -3.71 5.91
CA VAL A 68 -22.61 -4.81 4.97
C VAL A 68 -23.23 -6.08 5.51
N PHE A 69 -24.00 -6.76 4.65
CA PHE A 69 -24.70 -8.00 4.97
C PHE A 69 -24.26 -9.12 4.03
N THR A 70 -24.30 -10.36 4.50
CA THR A 70 -24.33 -11.50 3.59
C THR A 70 -25.60 -11.42 2.75
N SER A 71 -25.57 -11.95 1.53
CA SER A 71 -26.75 -11.97 0.66
C SER A 71 -26.99 -13.37 0.12
N HIS A 72 -28.28 -13.73 0.04
CA HIS A 72 -28.74 -14.92 -0.65
C HIS A 72 -29.23 -14.53 -2.05
N ALA A 73 -28.27 -14.23 -2.94
CA ALA A 73 -28.53 -14.00 -4.35
C ALA A 73 -28.15 -15.25 -5.14
N ALA A 74 -28.91 -15.53 -6.21
CA ALA A 74 -28.56 -16.60 -7.14
C ALA A 74 -27.30 -16.20 -7.94
N SER A 75 -26.13 -16.57 -7.43
CA SER A 75 -24.83 -16.27 -8.02
C SER A 75 -23.86 -17.42 -7.82
N ALA A 76 -23.00 -17.65 -8.81
CA ALA A 76 -21.93 -18.65 -8.74
C ALA A 76 -20.84 -18.32 -7.70
N SER A 77 -20.77 -17.08 -7.24
CA SER A 77 -19.82 -16.62 -6.23
C SER A 77 -20.55 -15.90 -5.10
N PRO A 78 -20.09 -16.01 -3.84
CA PRO A 78 -20.67 -15.32 -2.71
C PRO A 78 -20.73 -13.81 -2.94
N LEU A 79 -21.87 -13.20 -2.66
CA LEU A 79 -22.09 -11.76 -2.75
C LEU A 79 -22.44 -11.19 -1.38
N VAL A 80 -22.15 -9.91 -1.21
CA VAL A 80 -22.55 -9.10 -0.05
C VAL A 80 -23.34 -7.88 -0.49
N ALA A 81 -24.28 -7.48 0.35
CA ALA A 81 -25.07 -6.26 0.16
C ALA A 81 -24.51 -5.15 1.07
N LYS A 82 -23.99 -4.06 0.50
CA LYS A 82 -23.68 -2.83 1.22
C LYS A 82 -24.89 -1.92 1.14
N LEU A 83 -25.52 -1.68 2.28
CA LEU A 83 -26.69 -0.81 2.40
C LEU A 83 -26.26 0.52 3.02
N TYR A 84 -26.54 1.61 2.33
CA TYR A 84 -26.20 2.94 2.81
C TYR A 84 -27.17 3.42 3.91
N HIS A 85 -26.64 4.18 4.85
CA HIS A 85 -27.47 4.91 5.77
C HIS A 85 -28.42 5.88 5.03
N PRO A 86 -29.60 6.19 5.55
CA PRO A 86 -30.56 7.05 4.85
C PRO A 86 -29.98 8.37 4.34
N ASN A 87 -29.14 9.03 5.14
CA ASN A 87 -28.44 10.26 4.79
C ASN A 87 -27.30 10.09 3.76
N GLN A 88 -27.01 8.87 3.35
CA GLN A 88 -25.98 8.54 2.38
C GLN A 88 -26.56 8.05 1.02
N ARG A 89 -27.90 7.95 0.91
CA ARG A 89 -28.58 7.49 -0.30
C ARG A 89 -28.77 8.63 -1.29
N MET A 90 -27.65 9.19 -1.72
CA MET A 90 -27.61 10.34 -2.61
C MET A 90 -27.82 9.92 -4.08
N ARG A 91 -28.46 10.78 -4.88
CA ARG A 91 -28.70 10.57 -6.31
C ARG A 91 -27.41 10.40 -7.09
N TRP A 92 -26.40 11.22 -6.81
CA TRP A 92 -25.09 11.09 -7.45
C TRP A 92 -24.43 9.73 -7.18
N ARG A 93 -24.63 9.17 -5.97
CA ARG A 93 -24.08 7.85 -5.59
C ARG A 93 -24.73 6.74 -6.42
N GLU A 94 -26.04 6.77 -6.56
CA GLU A 94 -26.74 5.83 -7.43
C GLU A 94 -26.26 5.92 -8.88
N GLN A 95 -26.11 7.13 -9.43
CA GLN A 95 -25.62 7.35 -10.79
C GLN A 95 -24.19 6.83 -10.97
N LYS A 96 -23.28 7.12 -10.03
CA LYS A 96 -21.91 6.59 -9.99
C LYS A 96 -21.90 5.06 -10.01
N LEU A 97 -22.70 4.44 -9.15
CA LEU A 97 -22.79 2.99 -9.06
C LEU A 97 -23.39 2.36 -10.32
N ARG A 98 -24.39 3.00 -10.97
CA ARG A 98 -24.90 2.58 -12.28
C ARG A 98 -23.77 2.55 -13.32
N LEU A 99 -22.96 3.60 -13.37
CA LEU A 99 -21.79 3.67 -14.25
C LEU A 99 -20.79 2.54 -13.93
N MET A 100 -20.49 2.29 -12.65
CA MET A 100 -19.58 1.22 -12.24
C MET A 100 -20.11 -0.17 -12.60
N CYS A 101 -21.40 -0.43 -12.38
CA CYS A 101 -22.04 -1.69 -12.75
C CYS A 101 -22.06 -1.92 -14.26
N SER A 102 -22.23 -0.87 -15.07
CA SER A 102 -22.19 -0.95 -16.54
C SER A 102 -20.79 -1.24 -17.10
N ARG A 103 -19.74 -1.01 -16.31
CA ARG A 103 -18.32 -1.25 -16.68
C ARG A 103 -17.66 -2.18 -15.67
N PRO A 104 -17.99 -3.48 -15.67
CA PRO A 104 -17.54 -4.40 -14.64
C PRO A 104 -16.05 -4.65 -14.71
N ILE A 105 -15.37 -4.50 -13.57
CA ILE A 105 -13.99 -4.97 -13.36
C ILE A 105 -14.06 -6.36 -12.74
N ARG A 106 -13.78 -7.40 -13.54
CA ARG A 106 -13.79 -8.80 -13.12
C ARG A 106 -12.40 -9.22 -12.67
N SER A 107 -11.93 -8.68 -11.54
CA SER A 107 -10.65 -9.02 -10.96
C SER A 107 -10.83 -9.43 -9.50
N PRO A 108 -10.16 -10.49 -9.02
CA PRO A 108 -10.24 -10.90 -7.63
C PRO A 108 -9.63 -9.88 -6.67
N CYS A 109 -8.81 -8.94 -7.19
CA CYS A 109 -8.16 -7.93 -6.36
C CYS A 109 -9.05 -6.76 -5.93
N VAL A 110 -10.34 -6.76 -6.31
CA VAL A 110 -11.28 -5.68 -5.96
C VAL A 110 -12.71 -6.19 -5.86
N ALA A 111 -13.40 -5.79 -4.78
CA ALA A 111 -14.83 -6.03 -4.59
C ALA A 111 -15.63 -4.99 -5.41
N TRP A 112 -15.63 -5.15 -6.74
CA TRP A 112 -16.26 -4.19 -7.66
C TRP A 112 -17.78 -4.30 -7.65
N PRO A 113 -18.54 -3.18 -7.63
CA PRO A 113 -19.99 -3.14 -7.72
C PRO A 113 -20.55 -4.00 -8.86
N ARG A 114 -21.59 -4.79 -8.57
CA ARG A 114 -22.21 -5.69 -9.54
C ARG A 114 -23.61 -5.26 -9.93
N GLU A 115 -24.49 -5.02 -8.94
CA GLU A 115 -25.87 -4.67 -9.14
C GLU A 115 -26.31 -3.66 -8.07
N ILE A 116 -27.15 -2.71 -8.46
CA ILE A 116 -27.74 -1.74 -7.52
C ILE A 116 -28.91 -2.38 -6.81
N LEU A 117 -29.09 -2.05 -5.55
CA LEU A 117 -30.14 -2.55 -4.69
C LEU A 117 -31.22 -1.50 -4.45
N TYR A 118 -32.45 -1.95 -4.54
CA TYR A 118 -33.65 -1.17 -4.31
C TYR A 118 -34.54 -1.85 -3.28
N ASP A 119 -35.34 -1.07 -2.56
CA ASP A 119 -36.42 -1.59 -1.73
C ASP A 119 -37.69 -1.91 -2.55
N GLU A 120 -38.74 -2.33 -1.90
CA GLU A 120 -40.04 -2.66 -2.51
C GLU A 120 -40.67 -1.45 -3.25
N LEU A 121 -40.39 -0.24 -2.77
CA LEU A 121 -40.87 1.01 -3.38
C LEU A 121 -39.95 1.52 -4.49
N ARG A 122 -39.00 0.70 -4.93
CA ARG A 122 -37.99 1.06 -5.95
C ARG A 122 -37.09 2.25 -5.55
N ARG A 123 -36.89 2.49 -4.28
CA ARG A 123 -35.95 3.49 -3.77
C ARG A 123 -34.56 2.89 -3.68
N PHE A 124 -33.55 3.64 -4.08
CA PHE A 124 -32.14 3.24 -3.97
C PHE A 124 -31.74 3.03 -2.51
N VAL A 125 -31.17 1.88 -2.20
CA VAL A 125 -30.74 1.54 -0.83
C VAL A 125 -29.30 1.09 -0.72
N GLY A 126 -28.70 0.58 -1.79
CA GLY A 126 -27.35 0.04 -1.71
C GLY A 126 -26.84 -0.61 -2.98
N VAL A 127 -25.87 -1.48 -2.82
CA VAL A 127 -25.18 -2.16 -3.90
C VAL A 127 -24.79 -3.59 -3.53
N LEU A 128 -24.88 -4.48 -4.49
CA LEU A 128 -24.41 -5.86 -4.39
C LEU A 128 -22.98 -5.94 -4.96
N MET A 129 -22.09 -6.60 -4.26
CA MET A 129 -20.68 -6.75 -4.66
C MET A 129 -20.13 -8.12 -4.28
N PRO A 130 -19.02 -8.58 -4.89
CA PRO A 130 -18.36 -9.82 -4.47
C PRO A 130 -17.97 -9.76 -3.00
N ARG A 131 -18.20 -10.88 -2.29
CA ARG A 131 -17.66 -11.07 -0.95
C ARG A 131 -16.14 -11.20 -1.05
N ALA A 132 -15.43 -10.41 -0.29
CA ALA A 132 -14.01 -10.55 -0.09
C ALA A 132 -13.74 -11.23 1.25
N ASP A 133 -12.89 -12.23 1.24
CA ASP A 133 -12.45 -12.93 2.45
C ASP A 133 -11.00 -12.58 2.74
N GLY A 134 -10.63 -12.48 4.01
CA GLY A 134 -9.29 -12.13 4.46
C GLY A 134 -9.29 -11.26 5.71
N VAL A 135 -8.10 -10.89 6.14
CA VAL A 135 -7.87 -10.04 7.31
C VAL A 135 -7.47 -8.63 6.84
N PRO A 136 -8.02 -7.55 7.43
CA PRO A 136 -7.57 -6.21 7.08
C PRO A 136 -6.06 -6.04 7.28
N LEU A 137 -5.38 -5.48 6.28
CA LEU A 137 -3.92 -5.28 6.32
C LEU A 137 -3.47 -4.54 7.58
N GLY A 138 -4.26 -3.54 8.00
CA GLY A 138 -3.98 -2.75 9.20
C GLY A 138 -4.06 -3.52 10.51
N ALA A 139 -4.71 -4.69 10.52
CA ALA A 139 -4.87 -5.49 11.73
C ALA A 139 -3.61 -6.30 12.10
N PHE A 140 -2.69 -6.52 11.14
CA PHE A 140 -1.53 -7.39 11.39
C PHE A 140 -0.20 -6.84 10.87
N ALA A 141 -0.18 -6.13 9.72
CA ALA A 141 1.07 -5.88 8.99
C ALA A 141 2.00 -4.86 9.62
N PHE A 142 1.55 -4.14 10.64
CA PHE A 142 2.30 -3.03 11.24
C PHE A 142 2.94 -3.34 12.60
N HIS A 143 2.85 -4.58 13.05
CA HIS A 143 3.51 -5.06 14.26
C HIS A 143 3.99 -6.49 14.05
N ALA A 144 5.25 -6.74 14.38
CA ALA A 144 5.85 -8.06 14.21
C ALA A 144 5.07 -9.16 14.93
N GLU A 145 4.64 -8.90 16.18
CA GLU A 145 3.85 -9.83 16.98
C GLU A 145 2.49 -10.15 16.34
N LEU A 146 1.75 -9.12 15.91
CA LEU A 146 0.45 -9.30 15.26
C LEU A 146 0.59 -10.05 13.93
N LEU A 147 1.65 -9.76 13.18
CA LEU A 147 1.96 -10.47 11.95
C LEU A 147 2.25 -11.95 12.22
N THR A 148 3.09 -12.25 13.22
CA THR A 148 3.47 -13.61 13.58
C THR A 148 2.28 -14.41 14.11
N ASN A 149 1.41 -13.78 14.89
CA ASN A 149 0.19 -14.41 15.41
C ASN A 149 -0.81 -14.70 14.28
N GLN A 150 -0.96 -13.80 13.32
CA GLN A 150 -1.90 -13.97 12.21
C GLN A 150 -1.38 -14.90 11.13
N PHE A 151 -0.10 -14.81 10.78
CA PHE A 151 0.56 -15.58 9.72
C PHE A 151 1.92 -16.10 10.20
N PRO A 152 1.97 -17.16 11.03
CA PRO A 152 3.21 -17.63 11.67
C PRO A 152 4.32 -18.06 10.70
N SER A 153 3.95 -18.49 9.50
CA SER A 153 4.89 -18.93 8.46
C SER A 153 5.42 -17.81 7.57
N TRP A 154 4.87 -16.59 7.71
CA TRP A 154 5.27 -15.51 6.83
C TRP A 154 6.66 -15.00 7.16
N THR A 155 7.37 -14.68 6.11
CA THR A 155 8.72 -14.14 6.12
C THR A 155 8.75 -12.77 5.43
N ARG A 156 9.91 -12.18 5.35
CA ARG A 156 10.10 -10.98 4.52
C ARG A 156 9.75 -11.20 3.04
N TYR A 157 9.93 -12.41 2.54
CA TYR A 157 9.51 -12.76 1.19
C TYR A 157 8.01 -12.56 1.02
N ASP A 158 7.22 -13.02 1.97
CA ASP A 158 5.75 -12.91 1.94
C ASP A 158 5.29 -11.45 2.05
N LEU A 159 5.92 -10.64 2.92
CA LEU A 159 5.66 -9.20 2.99
C LEU A 159 6.03 -8.48 1.69
N THR A 160 7.13 -8.86 1.05
CA THR A 160 7.52 -8.28 -0.25
C THR A 160 6.55 -8.71 -1.35
N ARG A 161 6.07 -9.96 -1.32
CA ARG A 161 5.03 -10.48 -2.22
C ARG A 161 3.71 -9.74 -2.02
N LEU A 162 3.32 -9.49 -0.79
CA LEU A 162 2.16 -8.65 -0.46
C LEU A 162 2.31 -7.24 -1.04
N CYS A 163 3.46 -6.60 -0.88
CA CYS A 163 3.75 -5.28 -1.46
C CYS A 163 3.70 -5.29 -3.00
N LEU A 164 4.16 -6.38 -3.64
CA LEU A 164 4.02 -6.58 -5.08
C LEU A 164 2.54 -6.64 -5.48
N ASN A 165 1.72 -7.42 -4.75
CA ASN A 165 0.30 -7.58 -5.02
C ASN A 165 -0.45 -6.26 -4.88
N LEU A 166 -0.17 -5.48 -3.83
CA LEU A 166 -0.69 -4.12 -3.65
C LEU A 166 -0.34 -3.21 -4.84
N SER A 167 0.93 -3.21 -5.26
CA SER A 167 1.39 -2.36 -6.35
C SER A 167 0.79 -2.76 -7.71
N ALA A 168 0.71 -4.05 -7.97
CA ALA A 168 0.15 -4.60 -9.21
C ALA A 168 -1.36 -4.36 -9.32
N SER A 169 -2.10 -4.49 -8.21
CA SER A 169 -3.54 -4.25 -8.19
C SER A 169 -3.88 -2.77 -8.44
N VAL A 170 -3.18 -1.83 -7.79
CA VAL A 170 -3.36 -0.39 -8.03
C VAL A 170 -3.01 -0.06 -9.49
N HIS A 171 -1.91 -0.62 -10.02
CA HIS A 171 -1.57 -0.44 -11.44
C HIS A 171 -2.68 -0.94 -12.37
N THR A 172 -3.28 -2.08 -12.08
CA THR A 172 -4.38 -2.66 -12.85
C THR A 172 -5.61 -1.76 -12.82
N LEU A 173 -6.01 -1.26 -11.64
CA LEU A 173 -7.14 -0.34 -11.50
C LEU A 173 -6.88 0.99 -12.23
N HIS A 174 -5.67 1.53 -12.15
CA HIS A 174 -5.27 2.71 -12.92
C HIS A 174 -5.38 2.50 -14.44
N ARG A 175 -5.09 1.30 -14.94
CA ARG A 175 -5.28 0.98 -16.36
C ARG A 175 -6.75 0.93 -16.77
N CYS A 176 -7.63 0.58 -15.83
CA CYS A 176 -9.07 0.66 -16.02
C CYS A 176 -9.63 2.09 -15.93
N GLY A 177 -8.79 3.11 -15.68
CA GLY A 177 -9.23 4.50 -15.52
C GLY A 177 -9.74 4.84 -14.12
N VAL A 178 -9.57 3.92 -13.16
CA VAL A 178 -9.99 4.10 -11.77
C VAL A 178 -8.86 4.68 -10.94
N VAL A 179 -9.15 5.64 -10.06
CA VAL A 179 -8.26 6.15 -9.01
C VAL A 179 -8.88 5.75 -7.66
N LEU A 180 -8.10 5.05 -6.81
CA LEU A 180 -8.63 4.55 -5.54
C LEU A 180 -9.02 5.71 -4.60
N GLY A 181 -8.15 6.71 -4.51
CA GLY A 181 -8.39 7.93 -3.74
C GLY A 181 -8.18 7.73 -2.24
N ASP A 182 -8.90 6.83 -1.59
CA ASP A 182 -8.70 6.49 -0.17
C ASP A 182 -7.95 5.16 -0.01
N LEU A 183 -6.71 5.16 -0.45
CA LEU A 183 -5.82 4.02 -0.35
C LEU A 183 -5.22 3.96 1.05
N HIS A 184 -5.75 3.07 1.90
CA HIS A 184 -5.27 2.86 3.26
C HIS A 184 -5.44 1.39 3.71
N PRO A 185 -4.75 0.93 4.77
CA PRO A 185 -4.68 -0.48 5.14
C PRO A 185 -5.99 -1.09 5.65
N GLY A 186 -6.99 -0.29 6.00
CA GLY A 186 -8.32 -0.78 6.36
C GLY A 186 -9.15 -1.20 5.16
N ASN A 187 -8.85 -0.66 3.96
CA ASN A 187 -9.60 -0.91 2.73
C ASN A 187 -9.02 -2.05 1.89
N VAL A 188 -8.12 -2.85 2.44
CA VAL A 188 -7.58 -4.02 1.77
C VAL A 188 -7.59 -5.24 2.68
N LEU A 189 -8.22 -6.32 2.22
CA LEU A 189 -8.21 -7.62 2.87
C LEU A 189 -7.10 -8.48 2.29
N VAL A 190 -6.46 -9.25 3.16
CA VAL A 190 -5.31 -10.09 2.82
C VAL A 190 -5.62 -11.53 3.21
N SER A 191 -5.44 -12.45 2.27
CA SER A 191 -5.59 -13.88 2.48
C SER A 191 -4.27 -14.54 2.89
N PRO A 192 -4.29 -15.76 3.49
CA PRO A 192 -3.07 -16.44 3.93
C PRO A 192 -2.02 -16.69 2.83
N ASP A 193 -2.45 -16.81 1.58
CA ASP A 193 -1.57 -16.94 0.41
C ASP A 193 -0.95 -15.64 -0.06
N GLY A 194 -1.22 -14.51 0.62
CA GLY A 194 -0.77 -13.17 0.27
C GLY A 194 -1.54 -12.52 -0.87
N SER A 195 -2.63 -13.13 -1.36
CA SER A 195 -3.56 -12.46 -2.27
C SER A 195 -4.30 -11.34 -1.55
N ILE A 196 -4.75 -10.35 -2.31
CA ILE A 196 -5.41 -9.16 -1.76
C ILE A 196 -6.73 -8.87 -2.45
N CYS A 197 -7.64 -8.26 -1.72
CA CYS A 197 -8.85 -7.67 -2.30
C CYS A 197 -9.08 -6.27 -1.72
N TRP A 198 -9.12 -5.27 -2.59
CA TRP A 198 -9.58 -3.93 -2.23
C TRP A 198 -11.08 -3.93 -2.01
N VAL A 199 -11.48 -3.55 -0.82
CA VAL A 199 -12.88 -3.34 -0.44
C VAL A 199 -13.26 -1.87 -0.52
N ASP A 200 -14.53 -1.56 -0.32
CA ASP A 200 -15.05 -0.17 -0.40
C ASP A 200 -14.86 0.50 -1.77
N ALA A 201 -14.86 -0.33 -2.83
CA ALA A 201 -14.63 0.14 -4.20
C ALA A 201 -15.68 1.15 -4.71
N ASP A 202 -16.85 1.18 -4.11
CA ASP A 202 -17.91 2.16 -4.38
C ASP A 202 -17.47 3.59 -4.04
N SER A 203 -16.50 3.77 -3.17
CA SER A 203 -15.89 5.08 -2.87
C SER A 203 -14.90 5.55 -3.95
N PHE A 204 -14.33 4.66 -4.78
CA PHE A 204 -13.28 4.99 -5.74
C PHE A 204 -13.72 6.07 -6.73
N GLN A 205 -12.75 6.86 -7.18
CA GLN A 205 -13.00 7.84 -8.25
C GLN A 205 -13.11 7.14 -9.59
N VAL A 206 -14.20 7.40 -10.31
CA VAL A 206 -14.44 6.93 -11.66
C VAL A 206 -14.94 8.10 -12.52
N GLU A 207 -14.30 8.32 -13.66
CA GLU A 207 -14.58 9.47 -14.55
C GLU A 207 -14.62 10.80 -13.77
N ASP A 208 -15.74 11.52 -13.84
CA ASP A 208 -15.97 12.81 -13.19
C ASP A 208 -16.52 12.70 -11.76
N TYR A 209 -16.81 11.47 -11.27
CA TYR A 209 -17.21 11.25 -9.90
C TYR A 209 -15.98 11.16 -8.98
N PRO A 210 -15.75 12.12 -8.07
CA PRO A 210 -14.60 12.09 -7.17
C PRO A 210 -14.73 10.98 -6.11
N CYS A 211 -13.60 10.65 -5.50
CA CYS A 211 -13.57 9.94 -4.22
C CYS A 211 -13.78 10.97 -3.11
N SER A 212 -14.94 10.97 -2.47
CA SER A 212 -15.34 11.98 -1.47
C SER A 212 -14.75 11.73 -0.08
N VAL A 213 -14.04 10.63 0.12
CA VAL A 213 -13.44 10.24 1.39
C VAL A 213 -11.90 10.20 1.30
N GLY A 214 -11.23 10.11 2.45
CA GLY A 214 -9.78 9.99 2.48
C GLY A 214 -9.21 9.97 3.89
N THR A 215 -8.13 9.22 4.07
CA THR A 215 -7.43 9.04 5.32
C THR A 215 -6.21 9.93 5.38
N GLU A 216 -6.15 10.87 6.32
CA GLU A 216 -5.13 11.92 6.42
C GLU A 216 -3.68 11.40 6.38
N ARG A 217 -3.39 10.27 7.02
CA ARG A 217 -2.04 9.67 7.06
C ARG A 217 -1.53 9.31 5.66
N PHE A 218 -2.43 8.97 4.74
CA PHE A 218 -2.12 8.54 3.37
C PHE A 218 -2.38 9.63 2.33
N ARG A 219 -2.89 10.79 2.76
CA ARG A 219 -3.18 11.91 1.89
C ARG A 219 -1.90 12.50 1.31
N ALA A 220 -1.84 12.65 -0.01
CA ALA A 220 -0.74 13.34 -0.67
C ALA A 220 -0.65 14.80 -0.17
N PRO A 221 0.54 15.28 0.19
CA PRO A 221 0.72 16.52 0.94
C PRO A 221 0.30 17.78 0.17
N GLU A 222 0.22 17.72 -1.14
CA GLU A 222 -0.27 18.81 -2.00
C GLU A 222 -1.79 18.96 -2.01
N LEU A 223 -2.54 17.94 -1.60
CA LEU A 223 -4.00 17.99 -1.60
C LEU A 223 -4.53 18.94 -0.52
N ARG A 224 -5.47 19.79 -0.90
CA ARG A 224 -6.16 20.78 -0.04
C ARG A 224 -7.67 20.71 -0.26
N GLY A 225 -8.45 21.21 0.69
CA GLY A 225 -9.90 21.29 0.58
C GLY A 225 -10.62 19.97 0.84
N ASN A 226 -11.91 19.94 0.52
CA ASN A 226 -12.75 18.75 0.70
C ASN A 226 -12.51 17.76 -0.42
N TYR A 227 -12.55 16.47 -0.11
CA TYR A 227 -12.25 15.41 -1.06
C TYR A 227 -13.26 15.31 -2.23
N GLY A 228 -14.48 15.76 -2.03
CA GLY A 228 -15.51 15.79 -3.06
C GLY A 228 -15.37 16.93 -4.09
N ASP A 229 -14.50 17.91 -3.83
CA ASP A 229 -14.41 19.14 -4.64
C ASP A 229 -13.43 19.03 -5.80
N PHE A 230 -12.67 17.95 -5.88
CA PHE A 230 -11.64 17.78 -6.93
C PHE A 230 -11.44 16.34 -7.34
N LEU A 231 -10.97 16.16 -8.57
CA LEU A 231 -10.51 14.84 -9.03
C LEU A 231 -9.05 14.62 -8.65
N ARG A 232 -8.78 13.45 -8.09
CA ARG A 232 -7.43 13.02 -7.75
C ARG A 232 -6.71 12.50 -8.99
N ALA A 233 -5.42 12.75 -9.07
CA ALA A 233 -4.55 12.16 -10.08
C ALA A 233 -4.04 10.79 -9.59
N ARG A 234 -3.65 9.92 -10.51
CA ARG A 234 -2.99 8.63 -10.20
C ARG A 234 -1.71 8.81 -9.38
N SER A 235 -1.07 9.97 -9.47
CA SER A 235 0.11 10.32 -8.66
C SER A 235 -0.21 10.48 -7.17
N HIS A 236 -1.45 10.80 -6.80
CA HIS A 236 -1.87 10.85 -5.40
C HIS A 236 -1.99 9.44 -4.80
N ASP A 237 -2.52 8.48 -5.57
CA ASP A 237 -2.49 7.06 -5.19
C ASP A 237 -1.05 6.53 -5.12
N ALA A 238 -0.16 6.96 -6.02
CA ALA A 238 1.25 6.56 -5.98
C ALA A 238 1.95 7.03 -4.71
N TYR A 239 1.60 8.21 -4.17
CA TYR A 239 2.06 8.66 -2.86
C TYR A 239 1.51 7.79 -1.73
N ALA A 240 0.18 7.62 -1.67
CA ALA A 240 -0.48 6.81 -0.64
C ALA A 240 0.04 5.36 -0.63
N LEU A 241 0.20 4.76 -1.82
CA LEU A 241 0.81 3.45 -1.98
C LEU A 241 2.25 3.43 -1.45
N SER A 242 3.06 4.45 -1.72
CA SER A 242 4.45 4.49 -1.23
C SER A 242 4.52 4.58 0.30
N VAL A 243 3.59 5.31 0.94
CA VAL A 243 3.43 5.31 2.40
C VAL A 243 3.07 3.90 2.90
N LEU A 244 2.08 3.26 2.27
CA LEU A 244 1.62 1.93 2.65
C LEU A 244 2.71 0.88 2.50
N LEU A 245 3.42 0.86 1.37
CA LEU A 245 4.54 -0.05 1.13
C LEU A 245 5.68 0.15 2.12
N PHE A 246 6.03 1.41 2.40
CA PHE A 246 7.05 1.73 3.41
C PHE A 246 6.65 1.16 4.78
N MET A 247 5.42 1.44 5.23
CA MET A 247 4.92 0.95 6.53
C MET A 247 4.88 -0.58 6.58
N THR A 248 4.43 -1.24 5.51
CA THR A 248 4.39 -2.71 5.45
C THR A 248 5.78 -3.32 5.51
N LEU A 249 6.74 -2.81 4.73
CA LEU A 249 8.11 -3.32 4.71
C LEU A 249 8.90 -3.04 5.99
N THR A 250 8.54 -2.00 6.74
CA THR A 250 9.20 -1.61 7.99
C THR A 250 8.43 -1.99 9.25
N LEU A 251 7.36 -2.79 9.11
CA LEU A 251 6.50 -3.24 10.21
C LEU A 251 5.94 -2.07 11.04
N GLY A 252 5.34 -1.10 10.33
CA GLY A 252 4.54 -0.03 10.94
C GLY A 252 5.24 1.31 11.12
N LEU A 253 6.54 1.44 10.80
CA LEU A 253 7.17 2.76 10.86
C LEU A 253 6.50 3.74 9.90
N SER A 254 6.15 4.92 10.39
CA SER A 254 5.78 6.02 9.51
C SER A 254 7.01 6.53 8.76
N PRO A 255 6.92 6.80 7.45
CA PRO A 255 8.08 7.30 6.69
C PRO A 255 8.63 8.63 7.21
N PHE A 256 7.80 9.42 7.90
CA PHE A 256 8.18 10.75 8.43
C PHE A 256 8.42 10.75 9.94
N ALA A 257 8.36 9.60 10.60
CA ALA A 257 8.75 9.49 12.01
C ALA A 257 10.26 9.72 12.18
N ARG A 258 10.67 10.44 13.25
CA ARG A 258 12.06 10.81 13.52
C ARG A 258 12.41 10.73 15.01
N GLN A 259 13.69 10.66 15.32
CA GLN A 259 14.19 10.75 16.71
C GLN A 259 13.85 12.11 17.32
N GLY A 260 13.52 12.12 18.62
CA GLY A 260 13.25 13.34 19.39
C GLY A 260 12.07 14.15 18.89
N GLY A 261 11.26 13.59 18.02
CA GLY A 261 10.23 14.34 17.35
C GLY A 261 8.83 13.79 17.54
N GLU A 262 8.09 14.40 18.43
CA GLU A 262 6.64 14.49 18.32
C GLU A 262 6.23 15.61 17.32
N GLY A 263 7.12 15.98 16.40
CA GLY A 263 6.82 16.98 15.37
C GLY A 263 5.73 16.47 14.43
N ASP A 264 4.90 17.39 13.93
CA ASP A 264 3.81 17.10 13.00
C ASP A 264 4.36 16.35 11.76
N MET A 265 4.09 15.04 11.70
CA MET A 265 4.47 14.18 10.57
C MET A 265 3.87 14.69 9.25
N ARG A 266 2.73 15.38 9.32
CA ARG A 266 2.10 15.99 8.16
C ARG A 266 2.91 17.18 7.64
N GLU A 267 3.44 17.97 8.54
CA GLU A 267 4.33 19.08 8.16
C GLU A 267 5.66 18.54 7.58
N ALA A 268 6.20 17.46 8.15
CA ALA A 268 7.36 16.77 7.58
C ALA A 268 7.06 16.23 6.17
N ALA A 269 5.87 15.65 5.97
CA ALA A 269 5.42 15.19 4.65
C ALA A 269 5.29 16.35 3.65
N ARG A 270 4.71 17.48 4.07
CA ARG A 270 4.58 18.69 3.25
C ARG A 270 5.94 19.27 2.85
N LYS A 271 6.91 19.16 3.72
CA LYS A 271 8.30 19.58 3.46
C LYS A 271 9.10 18.52 2.69
N GLY A 272 8.55 17.31 2.47
CA GLY A 272 9.28 16.17 1.93
C GLY A 272 10.50 15.81 2.78
N ALA A 273 10.44 16.09 4.08
CA ALA A 273 11.54 15.92 5.02
C ALA A 273 11.63 14.46 5.49
N LEU A 274 12.01 13.56 4.59
CA LEU A 274 12.21 12.15 4.87
C LEU A 274 13.51 11.94 5.67
N PRO A 275 13.49 11.25 6.84
CA PRO A 275 14.70 11.03 7.63
C PRO A 275 15.60 9.91 7.08
N TYR A 276 15.30 9.38 5.91
CA TYR A 276 16.03 8.28 5.28
C TYR A 276 16.73 8.74 3.99
N PRO A 277 18.04 8.48 3.83
CA PRO A 277 18.75 8.83 2.61
C PRO A 277 18.41 7.90 1.44
N PHE A 278 18.37 8.46 0.22
CA PHE A 278 18.21 7.69 -1.02
C PHE A 278 18.78 8.48 -2.21
N ALA A 279 19.26 7.82 -3.24
CA ALA A 279 19.88 8.46 -4.39
C ALA A 279 20.82 9.61 -3.97
N SER A 280 20.57 10.83 -4.46
CA SER A 280 21.27 12.06 -4.07
C SER A 280 20.62 12.82 -2.90
N TYR A 281 19.46 12.36 -2.43
CA TYR A 281 18.77 12.99 -1.30
C TYR A 281 19.48 12.70 0.02
N ARG A 282 19.65 13.74 0.82
CA ARG A 282 20.14 13.68 2.20
C ARG A 282 19.09 14.27 3.12
N PRO A 283 18.79 13.61 4.25
CA PRO A 283 17.91 14.17 5.27
C PRO A 283 18.42 15.54 5.75
N PRO A 284 17.51 16.44 6.14
CA PRO A 284 17.90 17.67 6.82
C PRO A 284 18.74 17.38 8.06
N ALA A 285 19.62 18.31 8.46
CA ALA A 285 20.42 18.17 9.68
C ALA A 285 19.51 17.98 10.90
N GLY A 286 19.83 17.02 11.77
CA GLY A 286 19.03 16.65 12.94
C GLY A 286 17.82 15.74 12.65
N PHE A 287 17.55 15.40 11.38
CA PHE A 287 16.49 14.46 11.02
C PHE A 287 17.05 13.04 10.94
N TYR A 288 16.89 12.29 12.02
CA TYR A 288 17.32 10.90 12.09
C TYR A 288 16.11 9.96 12.19
N PRO A 289 16.14 8.78 11.54
CA PRO A 289 15.08 7.77 11.72
C PRO A 289 14.89 7.41 13.19
N PRO A 290 13.69 7.00 13.62
CA PRO A 290 13.46 6.52 14.98
C PRO A 290 14.44 5.40 15.35
N ASP A 291 14.83 5.33 16.62
CA ASP A 291 15.75 4.30 17.10
C ASP A 291 15.03 2.96 17.35
N THR A 292 14.47 2.42 16.29
CA THR A 292 13.73 1.17 16.27
C THR A 292 14.35 0.21 15.25
N PRO A 293 14.18 -1.10 15.41
CA PRO A 293 14.71 -2.08 14.46
C PRO A 293 14.26 -1.83 13.01
N GLY A 294 13.02 -1.39 12.79
CA GLY A 294 12.48 -1.14 11.45
C GLY A 294 13.26 -0.13 10.61
N ARG A 295 14.01 0.81 11.24
CA ARG A 295 14.85 1.77 10.51
C ARG A 295 15.93 1.11 9.65
N TYR A 296 16.40 -0.06 10.07
CA TYR A 296 17.47 -0.76 9.36
C TYR A 296 16.97 -1.45 8.10
N VAL A 297 15.67 -1.75 8.03
CA VAL A 297 15.05 -2.34 6.84
C VAL A 297 15.27 -1.46 5.62
N TRP A 298 15.14 -0.13 5.77
CA TRP A 298 15.37 0.81 4.67
C TRP A 298 16.71 0.60 3.96
N SER A 299 17.76 0.35 4.71
CA SER A 299 19.10 0.15 4.17
C SER A 299 19.26 -1.14 3.37
N TYR A 300 18.41 -2.13 3.63
CA TYR A 300 18.45 -3.43 2.95
C TYR A 300 17.50 -3.54 1.76
N LEU A 301 16.62 -2.55 1.59
CA LEU A 301 15.81 -2.49 0.36
C LEU A 301 16.72 -2.30 -0.86
N PRO A 302 16.42 -2.97 -1.98
CA PRO A 302 17.13 -2.74 -3.23
C PRO A 302 17.16 -1.27 -3.61
N ARG A 303 18.29 -0.81 -4.14
CA ARG A 303 18.48 0.61 -4.45
C ARG A 303 17.33 1.19 -5.29
N LYS A 304 16.91 0.48 -6.35
CA LYS A 304 15.83 0.96 -7.24
C LYS A 304 14.50 1.14 -6.51
N LEU A 305 14.14 0.21 -5.62
CA LEU A 305 12.92 0.29 -4.82
C LEU A 305 13.00 1.45 -3.82
N ARG A 306 14.11 1.56 -3.10
CA ARG A 306 14.37 2.63 -2.14
C ARG A 306 14.34 4.01 -2.79
N ASP A 307 14.99 4.16 -3.95
CA ASP A 307 15.02 5.42 -4.69
C ASP A 307 13.62 5.80 -5.20
N ALA A 308 12.82 4.83 -5.65
CA ALA A 308 11.46 5.06 -6.10
C ALA A 308 10.52 5.46 -4.94
N LEU A 309 10.58 4.75 -3.81
CA LEU A 309 9.80 5.11 -2.61
C LEU A 309 10.20 6.48 -2.07
N GLY A 310 11.51 6.72 -1.92
CA GLY A 310 12.04 8.00 -1.45
C GLY A 310 11.63 9.17 -2.35
N HIS A 311 11.71 8.98 -3.67
CA HIS A 311 11.25 9.99 -4.64
C HIS A 311 9.75 10.30 -4.46
N ASN A 312 8.90 9.28 -4.39
CA ASN A 312 7.45 9.49 -4.24
C ASN A 312 7.09 10.23 -2.95
N LEU A 313 7.79 9.92 -1.85
CA LEU A 313 7.55 10.53 -0.53
C LEU A 313 8.07 11.97 -0.43
N THR A 314 9.10 12.35 -1.22
CA THR A 314 9.73 13.69 -1.14
C THR A 314 9.43 14.60 -2.33
N CYS A 315 8.67 14.13 -3.31
CA CYS A 315 8.45 14.81 -4.61
C CYS A 315 7.88 16.25 -4.46
N VAL A 316 7.16 16.54 -3.38
CA VAL A 316 6.52 17.87 -3.15
C VAL A 316 7.54 19.01 -2.99
N GLN A 317 8.67 18.75 -2.38
CA GLN A 317 9.70 19.77 -2.13
C GLN A 317 10.67 19.98 -3.28
N ARG A 318 10.79 19.01 -4.15
CA ARG A 318 11.73 19.11 -5.25
C ARG A 318 11.15 20.00 -6.33
N ARG A 319 11.83 21.11 -6.60
CA ARG A 319 11.66 21.87 -7.86
C ARG A 319 11.89 20.98 -9.10
N ASP A 320 12.29 19.74 -8.89
CA ASP A 320 12.30 18.65 -9.85
C ASP A 320 10.87 18.41 -10.31
N LEU A 321 10.54 18.82 -11.51
CA LEU A 321 9.27 18.58 -12.18
C LEU A 321 9.03 17.08 -12.54
N ARG A 322 9.81 16.18 -11.96
CA ARG A 322 9.66 14.73 -12.21
C ARG A 322 8.41 14.21 -11.52
N PRO A 323 7.48 13.61 -12.27
CA PRO A 323 6.29 13.03 -11.68
C PRO A 323 6.67 11.87 -10.75
N ARG A 324 5.79 11.57 -9.79
CA ARG A 324 5.91 10.38 -8.96
C ARG A 324 6.00 9.11 -9.79
N VAL A 325 6.76 8.17 -9.32
CA VAL A 325 6.91 6.83 -9.91
C VAL A 325 5.60 6.07 -9.77
N MET A 326 5.07 5.59 -10.89
CA MET A 326 3.77 4.91 -10.92
C MET A 326 3.82 3.49 -10.32
N PRO A 327 2.66 2.96 -9.84
CA PRO A 327 2.59 1.65 -9.19
C PRO A 327 3.19 0.50 -10.00
N GLY A 328 3.05 0.51 -11.32
CA GLY A 328 3.66 -0.52 -12.19
C GLY A 328 5.19 -0.56 -12.17
N TYR A 329 5.86 0.56 -11.91
CA TYR A 329 7.31 0.56 -11.72
C TYR A 329 7.69 0.01 -10.33
N LEU A 330 6.94 0.38 -9.28
CA LEU A 330 7.12 -0.17 -7.94
C LEU A 330 6.94 -1.70 -7.95
N ALA A 331 5.92 -2.20 -8.66
CA ALA A 331 5.70 -3.63 -8.85
C ALA A 331 6.91 -4.32 -9.51
N ARG A 332 7.52 -3.72 -10.54
CA ARG A 332 8.73 -4.28 -11.17
C ARG A 332 9.92 -4.31 -10.20
N CYS A 333 10.12 -3.28 -9.40
CA CYS A 333 11.18 -3.25 -8.39
C CYS A 333 10.97 -4.33 -7.32
N LEU A 334 9.72 -4.54 -6.87
CA LEU A 334 9.36 -5.56 -5.89
C LEU A 334 9.51 -6.98 -6.47
N LEU A 335 9.11 -7.19 -7.71
CA LEU A 335 9.32 -8.47 -8.41
C LEU A 335 10.81 -8.82 -8.52
N GLN A 336 11.65 -7.84 -8.85
CA GLN A 336 13.11 -8.05 -8.87
C GLN A 336 13.63 -8.37 -7.47
N TYR A 337 13.12 -7.69 -6.45
CA TYR A 337 13.52 -7.94 -5.06
C TYR A 337 13.15 -9.36 -4.60
N LEU A 338 11.98 -9.88 -4.99
CA LEU A 338 11.60 -11.27 -4.73
C LEU A 338 12.56 -12.26 -5.39
N ARG A 339 12.92 -12.04 -6.66
CA ARG A 339 13.91 -12.87 -7.37
C ARG A 339 15.28 -12.86 -6.69
N ASP A 340 15.70 -11.70 -6.17
CA ASP A 340 16.98 -11.57 -5.46
C ASP A 340 16.97 -12.30 -4.09
N MET A 341 15.79 -12.61 -3.55
CA MET A 341 15.59 -13.35 -2.29
C MET A 341 15.41 -14.87 -2.49
N GLU A 342 15.19 -15.36 -3.71
CA GLU A 342 15.08 -16.79 -3.99
C GLU A 342 16.37 -17.55 -3.63
N PRO A 343 16.30 -18.87 -3.34
CA PRO A 343 17.46 -19.67 -2.98
C PRO A 343 18.60 -19.50 -4.00
N GLY A 344 19.72 -18.93 -3.54
CA GLY A 344 20.88 -18.58 -4.38
C GLY A 344 20.97 -17.10 -4.79
N GLY A 345 19.92 -16.31 -4.70
CA GLY A 345 19.90 -14.91 -5.15
C GLY A 345 20.37 -13.91 -4.09
N GLY A 346 19.70 -13.75 -3.04
CA GLY A 346 20.00 -12.75 -2.02
C GLY A 346 19.88 -13.29 -0.60
N ARG A 347 20.65 -12.74 0.32
CA ARG A 347 20.57 -13.16 1.71
C ARG A 347 19.72 -12.20 2.51
N ASP A 348 18.81 -12.76 3.30
CA ASP A 348 18.11 -12.03 4.33
C ASP A 348 19.08 -11.37 5.29
N HIS A 349 18.74 -10.14 5.68
CA HIS A 349 19.47 -9.53 6.78
C HIS A 349 19.09 -10.20 8.08
N PRO A 350 20.07 -10.58 8.93
CA PRO A 350 19.80 -11.22 10.22
C PRO A 350 18.78 -10.46 11.07
N MET A 351 18.83 -9.13 11.10
CA MET A 351 17.87 -8.30 11.86
C MET A 351 16.43 -8.45 11.37
N TYR A 352 16.20 -8.67 10.09
CA TYR A 352 14.84 -8.84 9.59
C TYR A 352 14.24 -10.17 10.05
N ARG A 353 15.07 -11.20 10.07
CA ARG A 353 14.72 -12.50 10.66
C ARG A 353 14.41 -12.38 12.15
N ASP A 354 15.22 -11.59 12.87
CA ASP A 354 15.05 -11.35 14.28
C ASP A 354 13.77 -10.54 14.59
N LEU A 355 13.35 -9.64 13.69
CA LEU A 355 12.11 -8.90 13.80
C LEU A 355 10.87 -9.78 13.62
N LEU A 356 10.95 -10.81 12.77
CA LEU A 356 9.81 -11.67 12.43
C LEU A 356 9.74 -12.93 13.31
N HIS A 357 10.84 -13.36 13.94
CA HIS A 357 10.95 -14.63 14.64
C HIS A 357 11.36 -14.51 16.11
N ASP A 358 10.96 -13.44 16.78
CA ASP A 358 11.14 -13.25 18.24
C ASP A 358 12.56 -13.46 18.77
N ARG A 359 13.57 -13.31 17.95
CA ARG A 359 14.92 -13.22 18.47
C ARG A 359 15.11 -11.85 19.10
N PRO A 360 15.55 -11.77 20.35
CA PRO A 360 15.70 -10.50 21.03
C PRO A 360 16.57 -9.58 20.18
N CYS A 361 16.02 -8.42 19.84
CA CYS A 361 16.82 -7.29 19.35
C CYS A 361 18.02 -7.14 20.31
N PRO A 362 19.24 -6.90 19.79
CA PRO A 362 20.38 -6.63 20.67
C PRO A 362 19.95 -5.63 21.75
N PRO A 363 20.26 -5.88 23.03
CA PRO A 363 19.77 -5.04 24.10
C PRO A 363 19.99 -3.58 23.75
N HIS A 364 19.02 -2.73 24.06
CA HIS A 364 19.06 -1.27 23.81
C HIS A 364 20.38 -0.66 24.28
N SER A 365 20.98 -1.22 25.33
CA SER A 365 22.30 -0.87 25.86
C SER A 365 23.45 -1.04 24.85
N LEU A 366 23.41 -2.07 23.99
CA LEU A 366 24.42 -2.25 22.93
C LEU A 366 24.21 -1.27 21.76
N LEU A 367 22.96 -0.94 21.44
CA LEU A 367 22.65 0.04 20.40
C LEU A 367 23.02 1.47 20.80
N VAL A 368 22.91 1.79 22.09
CA VAL A 368 23.29 3.10 22.64
C VAL A 368 24.81 3.31 22.62
N GLN A 369 25.60 2.24 22.78
CA GLN A 369 27.07 2.32 22.70
C GLN A 369 27.62 2.44 21.27
N MET A 370 26.79 2.19 20.26
CA MET A 370 27.21 2.25 18.86
C MET A 370 27.12 3.68 18.31
N THR A 371 28.20 4.15 17.74
CA THR A 371 28.26 5.49 17.14
C THR A 371 27.47 5.54 15.83
N PRO A 372 26.51 6.47 15.68
CA PRO A 372 25.82 6.67 14.39
C PRO A 372 26.81 7.20 13.37
N ASN A 373 26.79 6.66 12.17
CA ASN A 373 27.65 7.08 11.07
C ASN A 373 26.93 7.00 9.74
N VAL A 374 27.44 7.71 8.72
CA VAL A 374 26.90 7.73 7.37
C VAL A 374 27.87 7.00 6.45
N CYS A 375 27.36 6.02 5.71
CA CYS A 375 28.17 5.30 4.74
C CYS A 375 28.56 6.22 3.58
N THR A 376 29.85 6.37 3.31
CA THR A 376 30.35 7.23 2.23
C THR A 376 30.00 6.75 0.83
N ASP A 377 29.75 5.43 0.65
CA ASP A 377 29.42 4.87 -0.66
C ASP A 377 27.92 4.92 -0.97
N CYS A 378 27.04 4.66 0.00
CA CYS A 378 25.62 4.57 -0.25
C CYS A 378 24.76 5.56 0.53
N GLY A 379 25.37 6.39 1.39
CA GLY A 379 24.68 7.42 2.17
C GLY A 379 23.77 6.88 3.27
N ILE A 380 23.87 5.61 3.62
CA ILE A 380 23.04 4.97 4.65
C ILE A 380 23.57 5.32 6.04
N LEU A 381 22.66 5.67 6.94
CA LEU A 381 22.93 5.71 8.37
C LEU A 381 23.14 4.29 8.88
N PHE A 382 24.25 4.04 9.53
CA PHE A 382 24.53 2.79 10.22
C PHE A 382 25.22 3.08 11.55
N ARG A 383 25.27 2.09 12.43
CA ARG A 383 26.00 2.22 13.69
C ARG A 383 27.28 1.41 13.63
N GLU A 384 28.37 2.03 14.03
CA GLU A 384 29.66 1.37 14.22
C GLU A 384 29.89 1.05 15.71
N ALA A 385 30.41 -0.14 15.98
CA ALA A 385 30.90 -0.45 17.31
C ALA A 385 32.09 0.48 17.69
N PRO A 386 32.25 0.83 18.97
CA PRO A 386 33.35 1.71 19.42
C PRO A 386 34.72 1.27 18.91
N ASP A 387 35.00 -0.05 18.93
CA ASP A 387 36.24 -0.61 18.42
C ASP A 387 36.46 -0.44 16.94
N ASP A 388 35.39 -0.52 16.14
CA ASP A 388 35.42 -0.31 14.68
C ASP A 388 35.67 1.17 14.37
N VAL A 389 35.04 2.08 15.13
CA VAL A 389 35.31 3.53 15.04
C VAL A 389 36.76 3.82 15.38
N ALA A 390 37.27 3.30 16.48
CA ALA A 390 38.65 3.48 16.92
C ALA A 390 39.64 2.91 15.89
N ARG A 391 39.35 1.75 15.31
CA ARG A 391 40.16 1.14 14.24
C ARG A 391 40.17 2.01 12.97
N ARG A 392 39.03 2.51 12.57
CA ARG A 392 38.86 3.38 11.38
C ARG A 392 39.60 4.71 11.56
N LEU A 393 39.49 5.34 12.72
CA LEU A 393 40.14 6.61 13.01
C LEU A 393 41.68 6.51 13.04
N ARG A 394 42.23 5.32 13.35
CA ARG A 394 43.68 5.07 13.27
C ARG A 394 44.20 4.92 11.84
N GLN A 395 43.31 4.66 10.87
CA GLN A 395 43.67 4.55 9.47
C GLN A 395 43.34 5.89 8.77
N SER A 396 44.33 6.73 8.64
CA SER A 396 44.20 8.00 7.89
C SER A 396 43.59 7.70 6.50
N HIS A 397 42.42 8.28 6.19
CA HIS A 397 41.63 8.08 4.98
C HIS A 397 40.69 6.87 4.93
N ALA A 398 40.49 6.13 6.01
CA ALA A 398 39.50 5.05 6.01
C ALA A 398 38.09 5.59 5.87
N LYS A 399 37.38 5.20 4.79
CA LYS A 399 36.02 5.58 4.52
C LYS A 399 35.09 4.87 5.53
N SER A 400 34.09 5.61 6.01
CA SER A 400 33.01 5.06 6.80
C SER A 400 32.10 4.26 5.87
N LEU A 401 32.12 2.94 5.94
CA LEU A 401 31.36 2.05 5.08
C LEU A 401 30.47 1.14 5.91
N CYS A 402 29.20 1.04 5.51
CA CYS A 402 28.30 0.03 6.07
C CYS A 402 28.72 -1.38 5.65
N LYS A 403 28.35 -2.39 6.45
CA LYS A 403 28.72 -3.80 6.20
C LYS A 403 28.37 -4.28 4.78
N LEU A 404 27.32 -3.75 4.18
CA LEU A 404 26.92 -4.08 2.81
C LEU A 404 27.93 -3.57 1.78
N CYS A 405 28.37 -2.32 1.91
CA CYS A 405 29.35 -1.72 1.01
C CYS A 405 30.74 -2.36 1.18
N ILE A 406 31.13 -2.73 2.40
CA ILE A 406 32.34 -3.51 2.66
C ILE A 406 32.30 -4.84 1.90
N ARG A 407 31.19 -5.59 2.03
CA ARG A 407 31.04 -6.89 1.34
C ARG A 407 31.05 -6.73 -0.16
N ARG A 408 30.37 -5.70 -0.72
CA ARG A 408 30.40 -5.41 -2.16
C ARG A 408 31.82 -5.14 -2.68
N ARG A 409 32.58 -4.35 -1.95
CA ARG A 409 34.00 -4.07 -2.32
C ARG A 409 34.86 -5.32 -2.23
N SER A 410 34.67 -6.14 -1.19
CA SER A 410 35.39 -7.41 -1.07
C SER A 410 35.06 -8.38 -2.22
N ALA A 411 33.79 -8.49 -2.60
CA ALA A 411 33.36 -9.33 -3.71
C ALA A 411 33.93 -8.84 -5.06
N LEU A 412 33.93 -7.51 -5.29
CA LEU A 412 34.52 -6.89 -6.48
C LEU A 412 36.04 -7.14 -6.52
N ASN A 413 36.73 -6.98 -5.41
CA ASN A 413 38.17 -7.22 -5.32
C ASN A 413 38.54 -8.70 -5.50
N GLN A 414 37.66 -9.63 -5.10
CA GLN A 414 37.86 -11.06 -5.35
C GLN A 414 37.62 -11.41 -6.83
N ALA A 415 36.61 -10.83 -7.47
CA ALA A 415 36.33 -11.01 -8.89
C ALA A 415 37.45 -10.45 -9.79
N THR A 416 38.09 -9.34 -9.37
CA THR A 416 39.23 -8.78 -10.10
C THR A 416 40.54 -9.53 -9.85
N ARG A 417 40.66 -10.29 -8.75
CA ARG A 417 41.86 -11.09 -8.44
C ARG A 417 41.84 -12.51 -9.04
N ASN A 418 40.65 -13.00 -9.43
CA ASN A 418 40.49 -14.26 -10.14
C ASN A 418 39.82 -13.98 -11.51
N PRO A 419 40.50 -13.46 -12.50
CA PRO A 419 40.00 -13.53 -13.86
C PRO A 419 39.99 -15.01 -14.23
N THR A 420 38.80 -15.59 -14.31
CA THR A 420 38.63 -16.95 -14.87
C THR A 420 39.24 -16.94 -16.27
N THR A 421 40.35 -17.62 -16.39
CA THR A 421 40.86 -18.10 -17.71
C THR A 421 39.82 -19.08 -18.25
N ASN A 422 38.91 -18.58 -19.06
CA ASN A 422 38.13 -19.40 -19.96
C ASN A 422 39.02 -19.73 -21.18
N HIS A 423 39.48 -20.96 -21.25
CA HIS A 423 39.81 -21.62 -22.47
C HIS A 423 38.62 -22.43 -22.97
#